data_4c14cc0ef0b52588aea19881183639a8
#
_entry.id   4c14cc0ef0b52588aea19881183639a8
#
_cell.length_a   1.000
_cell.length_b   1.000
_cell.length_c   1.000
_cell.angle_alpha   90.00
_cell.angle_beta   90.00
_cell.angle_gamma   90.00
#
_symmetry.space_group_name_H-M   'P 1'
#
loop_
_entity.id
_entity.type
_entity.pdbx_description
1 polymer ?
#
loop_
_entity_poly.entity_id
_entity_poly.type
_entity_poly.pdbx_seq_one_letter_code
_entity_poly.pdbx_strand_id
1 'polypeptide(L)'
;LKDIPVLGQILSGQNFVTYLSWVFVALTALMLYGTRLGVNIRAVGENEEAARSAGINVLLTKFIALALCGVFCAFGGMYLSMGAMHSFTAGMISGRGFMSLAMDAIAQGNPLIGCASSFLYGFSDTITVYLQLYSKLDLKLISAFPYVFILVVLMIIQACRKMIENRKQRNLG
;
A
#
# COMPACT_ATOMS: atom_id res chain seq x y z
N LEU A 1 -5.96 12.73 25.33
CA LEU A 1 -6.28 12.39 23.93
C LEU A 1 -7.75 12.01 23.70
N LYS A 2 -8.57 11.92 24.78
CA LYS A 2 -10.00 11.58 24.72
C LYS A 2 -10.90 12.72 24.24
N ASP A 3 -10.39 13.92 24.13
CA ASP A 3 -11.20 15.14 23.91
C ASP A 3 -11.32 15.59 22.46
N ILE A 4 -10.75 14.83 21.51
CA ILE A 4 -10.95 15.09 20.08
C ILE A 4 -11.87 13.98 19.54
N PRO A 5 -13.15 14.26 19.20
CA PRO A 5 -14.18 13.24 19.01
C PRO A 5 -13.95 12.31 17.80
N VAL A 6 -13.14 12.71 16.82
CA VAL A 6 -12.87 11.88 15.61
C VAL A 6 -11.50 11.19 15.71
N LEU A 7 -10.45 11.93 16.05
CA LEU A 7 -9.08 11.37 16.16
C LEU A 7 -8.91 10.48 17.40
N GLY A 8 -9.60 10.79 18.50
CA GLY A 8 -9.56 9.99 19.72
C GLY A 8 -10.17 8.60 19.55
N GLN A 9 -11.24 8.45 18.77
CA GLN A 9 -11.87 7.16 18.49
C GLN A 9 -11.09 6.32 17.48
N ILE A 10 -10.42 6.96 16.52
CA ILE A 10 -9.57 6.27 15.52
C ILE A 10 -8.25 5.78 16.15
N LEU A 11 -7.70 6.54 17.09
CA LEU A 11 -6.44 6.20 17.73
C LEU A 11 -6.58 5.41 19.04
N SER A 12 -7.67 5.53 19.79
CA SER A 12 -7.81 4.82 21.06
C SER A 12 -8.55 3.50 20.88
N GLY A 13 -7.88 2.38 21.13
CA GLY A 13 -8.48 1.04 21.06
C GLY A 13 -7.99 0.17 19.89
N GLN A 14 -7.03 0.64 19.10
CA GLN A 14 -6.41 -0.14 18.04
C GLN A 14 -5.37 -1.13 18.62
N ASN A 15 -5.19 -2.25 17.94
CA ASN A 15 -4.16 -3.22 18.29
C ASN A 15 -2.75 -2.60 18.24
N PHE A 16 -1.86 -3.02 19.13
CA PHE A 16 -0.45 -2.60 19.16
C PHE A 16 0.21 -2.66 17.77
N VAL A 17 -0.12 -3.65 16.96
CA VAL A 17 0.41 -3.85 15.61
C VAL A 17 0.00 -2.73 14.65
N THR A 18 -1.17 -2.11 14.86
CA THR A 18 -1.62 -0.96 14.06
C THR A 18 -0.77 0.28 14.32
N TYR A 19 -0.41 0.55 15.57
CA TYR A 19 0.53 1.65 15.90
C TYR A 19 1.92 1.39 15.31
N LEU A 20 2.36 0.15 15.36
CA LEU A 20 3.63 -0.27 14.79
C LEU A 20 3.66 -0.04 13.27
N SER A 21 2.53 -0.28 12.55
CA SER A 21 2.44 -0.04 11.11
C SER A 21 2.63 1.44 10.74
N TRP A 22 2.12 2.37 11.53
CA TRP A 22 2.35 3.81 11.35
C TRP A 22 3.83 4.19 11.49
N VAL A 23 4.49 3.61 12.49
CA VAL A 23 5.93 3.80 12.68
C VAL A 23 6.70 3.25 11.49
N PHE A 24 6.32 2.09 10.95
CA PHE A 24 6.95 1.52 9.76
C PHE A 24 6.75 2.38 8.49
N VAL A 25 5.57 2.96 8.29
CA VAL A 25 5.33 3.89 7.17
C VAL A 25 6.22 5.12 7.29
N ALA A 26 6.30 5.72 8.46
CA ALA A 26 7.17 6.87 8.70
C ALA A 26 8.66 6.51 8.51
N LEU A 27 9.10 5.38 9.06
CA LEU A 27 10.47 4.89 8.93
C LEU A 27 10.84 4.61 7.46
N THR A 28 9.94 3.99 6.70
CA THR A 28 10.13 3.70 5.27
C THR A 28 10.22 5.00 4.47
N ALA A 29 9.34 5.97 4.74
CA ALA A 29 9.40 7.28 4.09
C ALA A 29 10.72 8.00 4.39
N LEU A 30 11.14 8.04 5.66
CA LEU A 30 12.43 8.62 6.06
C LEU A 30 13.60 7.89 5.40
N MET A 31 13.56 6.56 5.36
CA MET A 31 14.61 5.75 4.73
C MET A 31 14.71 6.03 3.23
N LEU A 32 13.58 6.07 2.51
CA LEU A 32 13.55 6.28 1.05
C LEU A 32 13.95 7.70 0.64
N TYR A 33 13.58 8.71 1.44
CA TYR A 33 13.84 10.11 1.10
C TYR A 33 15.03 10.71 1.82
N GLY A 34 15.39 10.20 3.00
CA GLY A 34 16.45 10.75 3.85
C GLY A 34 17.77 10.01 3.82
N THR A 35 17.87 8.81 3.24
CA THR A 35 19.10 8.01 3.28
C THR A 35 19.70 7.73 1.90
N ARG A 36 21.02 7.49 1.89
CA ARG A 36 21.74 7.06 0.67
C ARG A 36 21.21 5.74 0.11
N LEU A 37 20.77 4.83 0.98
CA LEU A 37 20.15 3.57 0.55
C LEU A 37 18.86 3.81 -0.23
N GLY A 38 18.00 4.72 0.24
CA GLY A 38 16.76 5.05 -0.45
C GLY A 38 17.00 5.71 -1.81
N VAL A 39 18.00 6.59 -1.91
CA VAL A 39 18.42 7.17 -3.21
C VAL A 39 18.89 6.08 -4.17
N ASN A 40 19.74 5.16 -3.70
CA ASN A 40 20.25 4.07 -4.51
C ASN A 40 19.13 3.13 -4.98
N ILE A 41 18.19 2.77 -4.10
CA ILE A 41 17.03 1.92 -4.43
C ILE A 41 16.19 2.58 -5.52
N ARG A 42 15.90 3.87 -5.42
CA ARG A 42 15.12 4.61 -6.42
C ARG A 42 15.88 4.74 -7.75
N ALA A 43 17.18 5.06 -7.71
CA ALA A 43 18.01 5.16 -8.91
C ALA A 43 18.08 3.83 -9.68
N VAL A 44 18.26 2.71 -8.95
CA VAL A 44 18.28 1.36 -9.56
C VAL A 44 16.90 0.98 -10.10
N GLY A 45 15.81 1.41 -9.43
CA GLY A 45 14.44 1.17 -9.87
C GLY A 45 14.06 1.95 -11.12
N GLU A 46 14.61 3.15 -11.30
CA GLU A 46 14.32 4.01 -12.47
C GLU A 46 15.13 3.62 -13.70
N ASN A 47 16.45 3.44 -13.53
CA ASN A 47 17.32 2.98 -14.61
C ASN A 47 18.55 2.25 -14.05
N GLU A 48 18.57 0.93 -14.25
CA GLU A 48 19.63 0.05 -13.75
C GLU A 48 21.00 0.35 -14.40
N GLU A 49 21.03 0.64 -15.71
CA GLU A 49 22.28 0.90 -16.44
C GLU A 49 22.89 2.23 -16.03
N ALA A 50 22.06 3.26 -15.88
CA ALA A 50 22.50 4.57 -15.39
C ALA A 50 23.02 4.48 -13.95
N ALA A 51 22.37 3.75 -13.08
CA ALA A 51 22.81 3.52 -11.71
C ALA A 51 24.14 2.78 -11.64
N ARG A 52 24.34 1.77 -12.50
CA ARG A 52 25.60 1.03 -12.63
C ARG A 52 26.74 1.94 -13.11
N SER A 53 26.47 2.79 -14.09
CA SER A 53 27.45 3.76 -14.61
C SER A 53 27.83 4.81 -13.56
N ALA A 54 26.92 5.14 -12.65
CA ALA A 54 27.19 6.00 -11.49
C ALA A 54 27.95 5.30 -10.34
N GLY A 55 28.34 4.03 -10.51
CA GLY A 55 29.11 3.27 -9.52
C GLY A 55 28.28 2.62 -8.41
N ILE A 56 26.94 2.59 -8.55
CA ILE A 56 26.07 1.94 -7.59
C ILE A 56 26.10 0.42 -7.78
N ASN A 57 26.32 -0.32 -6.70
CA ASN A 57 26.24 -1.78 -6.73
C ASN A 57 24.78 -2.23 -6.82
N VAL A 58 24.31 -2.47 -8.06
CA VAL A 58 22.91 -2.81 -8.36
C VAL A 58 22.47 -4.09 -7.66
N LEU A 59 23.32 -5.12 -7.65
CA LEU A 59 22.98 -6.43 -7.08
C LEU A 59 22.77 -6.34 -5.58
N LEU A 60 23.64 -5.65 -4.86
CA LEU A 60 23.53 -5.44 -3.43
C LEU A 60 22.30 -4.59 -3.09
N THR A 61 22.04 -3.55 -3.88
CA THR A 61 20.88 -2.67 -3.69
C THR A 61 19.56 -3.44 -3.88
N LYS A 62 19.46 -4.28 -4.92
CA LYS A 62 18.30 -5.16 -5.14
C LYS A 62 18.12 -6.16 -3.99
N PHE A 63 19.21 -6.75 -3.52
CA PHE A 63 19.15 -7.70 -2.40
C PHE A 63 18.62 -7.05 -1.14
N ILE A 64 19.11 -5.85 -0.78
CA ILE A 64 18.63 -5.09 0.37
C ILE A 64 17.14 -4.74 0.23
N ALA A 65 16.72 -4.28 -0.95
CA ALA A 65 15.32 -3.95 -1.22
C ALA A 65 14.40 -5.17 -1.05
N LEU A 66 14.80 -6.34 -1.57
CA LEU A 66 14.06 -7.59 -1.42
C LEU A 66 14.02 -8.06 0.04
N ALA A 67 15.11 -7.96 0.78
CA ALA A 67 15.16 -8.31 2.19
C ALA A 67 14.20 -7.43 3.01
N LEU A 68 14.17 -6.12 2.77
CA LEU A 68 13.22 -5.20 3.39
C LEU A 68 11.78 -5.53 3.04
N CYS A 69 11.50 -5.85 1.77
CA CYS A 69 10.18 -6.30 1.34
C CYS A 69 9.74 -7.55 2.11
N GLY A 70 10.62 -8.54 2.27
CA GLY A 70 10.34 -9.75 3.04
C GLY A 70 9.99 -9.45 4.51
N VAL A 71 10.72 -8.52 5.15
CA VAL A 71 10.43 -8.08 6.51
C VAL A 71 9.03 -7.46 6.60
N PHE A 72 8.67 -6.54 5.68
CA PHE A 72 7.34 -5.93 5.69
C PHE A 72 6.21 -6.93 5.41
N CYS A 73 6.43 -7.90 4.51
CA CYS A 73 5.49 -8.98 4.27
C CYS A 73 5.28 -9.86 5.53
N ALA A 74 6.33 -10.15 6.27
CA ALA A 74 6.24 -10.89 7.53
C ALA A 74 5.42 -10.13 8.59
N PHE A 75 5.61 -8.81 8.72
CA PHE A 75 4.78 -7.97 9.59
C PHE A 75 3.32 -7.94 9.15
N GLY A 76 3.03 -7.90 7.85
CA GLY A 76 1.67 -8.01 7.32
C GLY A 76 1.00 -9.33 7.68
N GLY A 77 1.73 -10.44 7.56
CA GLY A 77 1.26 -11.76 7.98
C GLY A 77 1.01 -11.86 9.48
N MET A 78 1.90 -11.29 10.29
CA MET A 78 1.74 -11.19 11.75
C MET A 78 0.49 -10.38 12.14
N TYR A 79 0.22 -9.27 11.46
CA TYR A 79 -1.00 -8.50 11.68
C TYR A 79 -2.26 -9.32 11.42
N LEU A 80 -2.31 -10.08 10.33
CA LEU A 80 -3.46 -10.91 10.00
C LEU A 80 -3.71 -12.01 11.04
N SER A 81 -2.65 -12.70 11.46
CA SER A 81 -2.80 -13.83 12.39
C SER A 81 -3.04 -13.38 13.84
N MET A 82 -2.30 -12.38 14.32
CA MET A 82 -2.35 -11.96 15.72
C MET A 82 -3.27 -10.76 15.95
N GLY A 83 -3.36 -9.84 14.97
CA GLY A 83 -4.10 -8.61 15.12
C GLY A 83 -5.55 -8.69 14.72
N ALA A 84 -5.87 -9.38 13.63
CA ALA A 84 -7.20 -9.40 13.06
C ALA A 84 -7.99 -10.67 13.40
N MET A 85 -7.37 -11.85 13.24
CA MET A 85 -8.09 -13.13 13.36
C MET A 85 -7.82 -13.87 14.67
N HIS A 86 -6.76 -13.53 15.41
CA HIS A 86 -6.30 -14.23 16.63
C HIS A 86 -6.14 -15.76 16.46
N SER A 87 -6.02 -16.23 15.22
CA SER A 87 -5.87 -17.63 14.85
C SER A 87 -5.18 -17.77 13.50
N PHE A 88 -4.57 -18.92 13.27
CA PHE A 88 -3.97 -19.24 11.99
C PHE A 88 -4.89 -20.24 11.24
N THR A 89 -5.46 -19.79 10.11
CA THR A 89 -6.29 -20.63 9.25
C THR A 89 -5.73 -20.67 7.84
N ALA A 90 -5.81 -21.82 7.18
CA ALA A 90 -5.40 -21.94 5.80
C ALA A 90 -6.25 -21.00 4.91
N GLY A 91 -5.60 -20.23 4.05
CA GLY A 91 -6.27 -19.31 3.15
C GLY A 91 -6.70 -17.96 3.77
N MET A 92 -6.28 -17.62 4.99
CA MET A 92 -6.65 -16.34 5.66
C MET A 92 -6.26 -15.10 4.89
N ILE A 93 -5.32 -15.19 3.96
CA ILE A 93 -4.88 -14.08 3.11
C ILE A 93 -5.94 -13.68 2.08
N SER A 94 -6.78 -14.64 1.59
CA SER A 94 -7.94 -14.41 0.71
C SER A 94 -7.70 -13.39 -0.43
N GLY A 95 -6.56 -13.49 -1.12
CA GLY A 95 -6.24 -12.62 -2.25
C GLY A 95 -5.78 -11.19 -1.89
N ARG A 96 -5.64 -10.84 -0.62
CA ARG A 96 -5.18 -9.50 -0.17
C ARG A 96 -3.80 -9.13 -0.70
N GLY A 97 -2.92 -10.11 -0.95
CA GLY A 97 -1.63 -9.88 -1.59
C GLY A 97 -1.76 -9.35 -3.03
N PHE A 98 -2.73 -9.84 -3.78
CA PHE A 98 -3.01 -9.32 -5.12
C PHE A 98 -3.53 -7.87 -5.09
N MET A 99 -4.34 -7.54 -4.07
CA MET A 99 -4.79 -6.16 -3.85
C MET A 99 -3.65 -5.22 -3.53
N SER A 100 -2.63 -5.68 -2.79
CA SER A 100 -1.46 -4.86 -2.48
C SER A 100 -0.67 -4.48 -3.74
N LEU A 101 -0.60 -5.37 -4.75
CA LEU A 101 0.01 -5.05 -6.05
C LEU A 101 -0.77 -3.96 -6.81
N ALA A 102 -2.11 -4.00 -6.76
CA ALA A 102 -2.92 -2.95 -7.37
C ALA A 102 -2.72 -1.59 -6.68
N MET A 103 -2.58 -1.58 -5.35
CA MET A 103 -2.28 -0.36 -4.59
C MET A 103 -0.87 0.17 -4.88
N ASP A 104 0.12 -0.71 -5.06
CA ASP A 104 1.48 -0.34 -5.45
C ASP A 104 1.50 0.28 -6.85
N ALA A 105 0.72 -0.24 -7.79
CA ALA A 105 0.55 0.36 -9.11
C ALA A 105 -0.05 1.78 -9.06
N ILE A 106 -0.92 2.07 -8.08
CA ILE A 106 -1.42 3.42 -7.81
C ILE A 106 -0.32 4.30 -7.20
N ALA A 107 0.44 3.76 -6.27
CA ALA A 107 1.47 4.45 -5.51
C ALA A 107 2.69 4.83 -6.35
N GLN A 108 3.02 4.02 -7.37
CA GLN A 108 4.21 4.19 -8.24
C GLN A 108 5.50 4.47 -7.46
N GLY A 109 5.73 3.70 -6.41
CA GLY A 109 6.91 3.83 -5.57
C GLY A 109 6.91 4.99 -4.57
N ASN A 110 5.79 5.74 -4.46
CA ASN A 110 5.67 6.79 -3.45
C ASN A 110 4.98 6.23 -2.19
N PRO A 111 5.68 6.12 -1.03
CA PRO A 111 5.13 5.51 0.18
C PRO A 111 3.93 6.28 0.77
N LEU A 112 3.86 7.61 0.56
CA LEU A 112 2.73 8.41 1.04
C LEU A 112 1.47 8.14 0.23
N ILE A 113 1.59 8.02 -1.09
CA ILE A 113 0.46 7.66 -1.96
C ILE A 113 0.05 6.21 -1.68
N GLY A 114 1.01 5.31 -1.44
CA GLY A 114 0.76 3.93 -1.02
C GLY A 114 -0.03 3.85 0.29
N CYS A 115 0.30 4.67 1.26
CA CYS A 115 -0.46 4.79 2.50
C CYS A 115 -1.89 5.25 2.24
N ALA A 116 -2.10 6.31 1.45
CA ALA A 116 -3.42 6.82 1.10
C ALA A 116 -4.26 5.78 0.33
N SER A 117 -3.67 5.05 -0.62
CA SER A 117 -4.36 3.98 -1.36
C SER A 117 -4.74 2.80 -0.46
N SER A 118 -3.91 2.48 0.55
CA SER A 118 -4.22 1.46 1.56
C SER A 118 -5.41 1.84 2.44
N PHE A 119 -5.57 3.12 2.78
CA PHE A 119 -6.76 3.63 3.46
C PHE A 119 -8.02 3.48 2.61
N LEU A 120 -7.95 3.81 1.32
CA LEU A 120 -9.07 3.63 0.40
C LEU A 120 -9.50 2.15 0.31
N TYR A 121 -8.52 1.25 0.27
CA TYR A 121 -8.80 -0.19 0.31
C TYR A 121 -9.46 -0.61 1.63
N GLY A 122 -8.92 -0.20 2.78
CA GLY A 122 -9.48 -0.51 4.08
C GLY A 122 -10.92 -0.02 4.23
N PHE A 123 -11.24 1.15 3.71
CA PHE A 123 -12.59 1.68 3.65
C PHE A 123 -13.52 0.80 2.80
N SER A 124 -13.07 0.40 1.61
CA SER A 124 -13.83 -0.50 0.72
C SER A 124 -14.03 -1.90 1.35
N ASP A 125 -13.01 -2.45 2.02
CA ASP A 125 -13.09 -3.73 2.72
C ASP A 125 -14.11 -3.67 3.87
N THR A 126 -14.12 -2.57 4.63
CA THR A 126 -15.10 -2.34 5.71
C THR A 126 -16.52 -2.29 5.17
N ILE A 127 -16.78 -1.54 4.09
CA ILE A 127 -18.10 -1.51 3.43
C ILE A 127 -18.53 -2.91 3.01
N THR A 128 -17.61 -3.70 2.46
CA THR A 128 -17.88 -5.08 2.05
C THR A 128 -18.34 -5.95 3.22
N VAL A 129 -17.66 -5.84 4.36
CA VAL A 129 -18.06 -6.58 5.59
C VAL A 129 -19.45 -6.15 6.06
N TYR A 130 -19.75 -4.85 6.05
CA TYR A 130 -21.08 -4.36 6.38
C TYR A 130 -22.15 -4.89 5.43
N LEU A 131 -21.90 -4.88 4.13
CA LEU A 131 -22.84 -5.42 3.14
C LEU A 131 -23.07 -6.92 3.33
N GLN A 132 -22.05 -7.69 3.70
CA GLN A 132 -22.18 -9.11 4.00
C GLN A 132 -23.07 -9.40 5.21
N LEU A 133 -23.07 -8.52 6.22
CA LEU A 133 -23.86 -8.68 7.42
C LEU A 133 -25.34 -8.32 7.22
N TYR A 134 -25.62 -7.31 6.39
CA TYR A 134 -26.98 -6.76 6.24
C TYR A 134 -27.68 -7.15 4.94
N SER A 135 -26.96 -7.62 3.92
CA SER A 135 -27.52 -7.97 2.61
C SER A 135 -27.78 -9.47 2.50
N LYS A 136 -28.91 -9.82 1.88
CA LYS A 136 -29.26 -11.19 1.49
C LYS A 136 -28.66 -11.62 0.14
N LEU A 137 -27.75 -10.82 -0.41
CA LEU A 137 -27.08 -11.11 -1.68
C LEU A 137 -26.03 -12.23 -1.49
N ASP A 138 -25.70 -12.92 -2.58
CA ASP A 138 -24.68 -13.96 -2.59
C ASP A 138 -23.34 -13.40 -2.08
N LEU A 139 -22.77 -14.04 -1.05
CA LEU A 139 -21.50 -13.71 -0.42
C LEU A 139 -20.36 -13.57 -1.43
N LYS A 140 -20.38 -14.34 -2.52
CA LYS A 140 -19.38 -14.28 -3.59
C LYS A 140 -19.40 -12.98 -4.36
N LEU A 141 -20.59 -12.44 -4.66
CA LEU A 141 -20.75 -11.16 -5.37
C LEU A 141 -20.27 -10.00 -4.49
N ILE A 142 -20.64 -10.01 -3.21
CA ILE A 142 -20.22 -8.95 -2.28
C ILE A 142 -18.70 -8.98 -2.07
N SER A 143 -18.09 -10.16 -2.00
CA SER A 143 -16.63 -10.29 -1.87
C SER A 143 -15.86 -9.77 -3.10
N ALA A 144 -16.49 -9.67 -4.28
CA ALA A 144 -15.88 -9.08 -5.47
C ALA A 144 -15.86 -7.55 -5.44
N PHE A 145 -16.66 -6.90 -4.59
CA PHE A 145 -16.81 -5.44 -4.53
C PHE A 145 -15.48 -4.68 -4.34
N PRO A 146 -14.61 -5.02 -3.38
CA PRO A 146 -13.35 -4.29 -3.20
C PRO A 146 -12.42 -4.40 -4.41
N TYR A 147 -12.48 -5.51 -5.15
CA TYR A 147 -11.67 -5.71 -6.37
C TYR A 147 -12.11 -4.77 -7.49
N VAL A 148 -13.42 -4.71 -7.74
CA VAL A 148 -13.99 -3.82 -8.75
C VAL A 148 -13.75 -2.36 -8.38
N PHE A 149 -13.94 -2.01 -7.10
CA PHE A 149 -13.74 -0.66 -6.61
C PHE A 149 -12.30 -0.16 -6.86
N ILE A 150 -11.29 -0.96 -6.53
CA ILE A 150 -9.88 -0.59 -6.75
C ILE A 150 -9.55 -0.50 -8.24
N LEU A 151 -10.07 -1.40 -9.08
CA LEU A 151 -9.87 -1.31 -10.53
C LEU A 151 -10.45 -0.02 -11.11
N VAL A 152 -11.63 0.39 -10.66
CA VAL A 152 -12.25 1.66 -11.08
C VAL A 152 -11.40 2.85 -10.62
N VAL A 153 -10.94 2.87 -9.37
CA VAL A 153 -10.07 3.92 -8.83
C VAL A 153 -8.76 3.99 -9.64
N LEU A 154 -8.15 2.85 -9.95
CA LEU A 154 -6.94 2.77 -10.76
C LEU A 154 -7.16 3.32 -12.17
N MET A 155 -8.27 2.97 -12.82
CA MET A 155 -8.63 3.51 -14.14
C MET A 155 -8.81 5.03 -14.10
N ILE A 156 -9.49 5.56 -13.08
CA ILE A 156 -9.71 7.00 -12.94
C ILE A 156 -8.37 7.74 -12.73
N ILE A 157 -7.51 7.23 -11.87
CA ILE A 157 -6.21 7.85 -11.60
C ILE A 157 -5.33 7.85 -12.85
N GLN A 158 -5.28 6.74 -13.59
CA GLN A 158 -4.51 6.66 -14.84
C GLN A 158 -5.08 7.58 -15.93
N ALA A 159 -6.39 7.66 -16.06
CA ALA A 159 -7.04 8.59 -16.99
C ALA A 159 -6.75 10.04 -16.66
N CYS A 160 -6.82 10.43 -15.38
CA CYS A 160 -6.48 11.78 -14.93
C CYS A 160 -5.01 12.12 -15.20
N ARG A 161 -4.09 11.20 -14.94
CA ARG A 161 -2.65 11.40 -15.23
C ARG A 161 -2.40 11.60 -16.71
N LYS A 162 -2.96 10.76 -17.57
CA LYS A 162 -2.82 10.89 -19.03
C LYS A 162 -3.37 12.22 -19.54
N MET A 163 -4.47 12.72 -18.97
CA MET A 163 -5.01 14.04 -19.31
C MET A 163 -4.05 15.17 -18.88
N ILE A 164 -3.40 15.06 -17.74
CA ILE A 164 -2.44 16.06 -17.25
C ILE A 164 -1.18 16.06 -18.12
N GLU A 165 -0.65 14.89 -18.48
CA GLU A 165 0.50 14.77 -19.38
C GLU A 165 0.22 15.35 -20.76
N ASN A 166 -0.94 15.03 -21.35
CA ASN A 166 -1.36 15.58 -22.64
C ASN A 166 -1.52 17.11 -22.60
N ARG A 167 -2.01 17.67 -21.49
CA ARG A 167 -2.08 19.14 -21.31
C ARG A 167 -0.69 19.76 -21.22
N LYS A 168 0.24 19.10 -20.51
CA LYS A 168 1.62 19.58 -20.37
C LYS A 168 2.37 19.58 -21.71
N GLN A 169 2.18 18.57 -22.55
CA GLN A 169 2.76 18.53 -23.90
C GLN A 169 2.16 19.59 -24.82
N ARG A 170 0.86 19.87 -24.72
CA ARG A 170 0.19 20.91 -25.54
C ARG A 170 0.63 22.34 -25.18
N ASN A 171 1.13 22.57 -23.96
CA ASN A 171 1.61 23.89 -23.52
C ASN A 171 3.12 24.10 -23.79
N LEU A 172 3.84 23.10 -24.27
CA LEU A 172 5.28 23.14 -24.57
C LEU A 172 5.57 23.14 -26.10
N GLY A 173 4.57 22.99 -26.94
CA GLY A 173 4.65 23.15 -28.39
C GLY A 173 3.88 24.38 -28.86
#